data_5b2bd526816c0bff0f4bd919802925a4
#
_entry.id   5b2bd526816c0bff0f4bd919802925a4
#
_cell.length_a   1.000
_cell.length_b   1.000
_cell.length_c   1.000
_cell.angle_alpha   90.00
_cell.angle_beta   90.00
_cell.angle_gamma   90.00
#
_symmetry.space_group_name_H-M   'P 1'
#
loop_
_entity.id
_entity.type
_entity.pdbx_description
1 polymer ?
#
loop_
_entity_poly.entity_id
_entity_poly.type
_entity_poly.pdbx_seq_one_letter_code
_entity_poly.pdbx_strand_id
1 'polypeptide(L)'
;GVPNDTCHFWCENLKLTDTDHRKNDATWKPVYGERAEVRDCYNEMTLKFRKGEGQGMTEGGYDKRKNYFMNIIVRAYNEGVAFRYHFPETTNGLFLHITGERTSFTMPEGTMAYYERWAQGPYGLRPLSGWGKEESERPLTMKLPDGLTVALLEAEMVDYARGKFRLSAEKPSTLETSLYSSVDIISPYSTPWRVIMATERPVDLINHN
;
A
#
# COMPACT_ATOMS: atom_id res chain seq x y z
N GLY A 1 -13.54 11.38 1.06
CA GLY A 1 -14.97 11.00 1.06
C GLY A 1 -15.71 11.54 -0.13
N VAL A 2 -16.91 11.08 -0.37
CA VAL A 2 -17.83 11.67 -1.37
C VAL A 2 -18.39 12.98 -0.78
N PRO A 3 -18.56 14.05 -1.56
CA PRO A 3 -19.24 15.25 -1.07
C PRO A 3 -20.58 14.89 -0.40
N ASN A 4 -20.79 15.37 0.82
CA ASN A 4 -21.95 15.05 1.68
C ASN A 4 -21.99 13.61 2.22
N ASP A 5 -20.87 12.86 2.16
CA ASP A 5 -20.77 11.54 2.76
C ASP A 5 -20.35 11.64 4.23
N THR A 6 -21.02 10.86 5.07
CA THR A 6 -20.65 10.70 6.49
C THR A 6 -19.60 9.60 6.72
N CYS A 7 -19.23 8.87 5.66
CA CYS A 7 -18.24 7.81 5.73
C CYS A 7 -16.83 8.38 5.66
N HIS A 8 -16.28 8.74 6.80
CA HIS A 8 -14.94 9.32 6.88
C HIS A 8 -13.82 8.26 6.79
N PHE A 9 -14.09 7.00 7.11
CA PHE A 9 -13.08 5.95 7.20
C PHE A 9 -13.51 4.69 6.44
N TRP A 10 -12.76 4.37 5.39
CA TRP A 10 -12.94 3.13 4.63
C TRP A 10 -12.39 1.89 5.36
N CYS A 11 -11.55 2.08 6.37
CA CYS A 11 -10.96 0.99 7.15
C CYS A 11 -11.86 0.46 8.28
N GLU A 12 -13.06 1.01 8.47
CA GLU A 12 -13.96 0.62 9.53
C GLU A 12 -15.20 -0.09 9.00
N ASN A 13 -15.66 -1.12 9.71
CA ASN A 13 -16.88 -1.87 9.40
C ASN A 13 -16.93 -2.49 7.99
N LEU A 14 -15.77 -2.83 7.44
CA LEU A 14 -15.66 -3.59 6.21
C LEU A 14 -15.99 -5.06 6.48
N LYS A 15 -16.87 -5.64 5.66
CA LYS A 15 -17.19 -7.06 5.69
C LYS A 15 -16.59 -7.73 4.46
N LEU A 16 -15.82 -8.79 4.65
CA LEU A 16 -15.34 -9.63 3.55
C LEU A 16 -16.53 -10.34 2.93
N THR A 17 -16.70 -10.20 1.64
CA THR A 17 -17.83 -10.78 0.90
C THR A 17 -17.40 -11.92 -0.03
N ASP A 18 -16.17 -11.86 -0.53
CA ASP A 18 -15.67 -12.84 -1.49
C ASP A 18 -14.14 -12.82 -1.55
N THR A 19 -13.54 -13.87 -2.11
CA THR A 19 -12.09 -14.00 -2.29
C THR A 19 -11.79 -14.71 -3.60
N ASP A 20 -11.03 -14.07 -4.48
CA ASP A 20 -10.50 -14.65 -5.70
C ASP A 20 -9.03 -15.01 -5.57
N HIS A 21 -8.62 -16.05 -6.27
CA HIS A 21 -7.22 -16.48 -6.35
C HIS A 21 -6.80 -16.63 -7.80
N ARG A 22 -5.61 -16.17 -8.14
CA ARG A 22 -4.98 -16.42 -9.44
C ARG A 22 -3.47 -16.60 -9.30
N LYS A 23 -2.87 -17.16 -10.35
CA LYS A 23 -1.43 -17.29 -10.51
C LYS A 23 -1.03 -16.63 -11.81
N ASN A 24 0.15 -16.07 -11.83
CA ASN A 24 0.80 -15.57 -13.03
C ASN A 24 2.20 -16.16 -13.11
N ASP A 25 2.64 -16.51 -14.30
CA ASP A 25 4.02 -16.85 -14.61
C ASP A 25 4.24 -16.46 -16.07
N ALA A 26 4.65 -15.24 -16.27
CA ALA A 26 4.84 -14.64 -17.59
C ALA A 26 6.20 -13.94 -17.64
N THR A 27 6.74 -13.80 -18.84
CA THR A 27 7.96 -13.02 -19.07
C THR A 27 7.63 -11.86 -20.01
N TRP A 28 8.09 -10.68 -19.68
CA TRP A 28 7.92 -9.50 -20.50
C TRP A 28 9.27 -8.83 -20.80
N LYS A 29 9.32 -8.05 -21.86
CA LYS A 29 10.52 -7.31 -22.28
C LYS A 29 10.34 -5.84 -21.93
N PRO A 30 11.14 -5.30 -21.02
CA PRO A 30 11.12 -3.86 -20.76
C PRO A 30 11.62 -3.08 -21.98
N VAL A 31 11.08 -1.86 -22.16
CA VAL A 31 11.48 -0.98 -23.27
C VAL A 31 12.94 -0.53 -23.11
N TYR A 32 13.38 -0.38 -21.86
CA TYR A 32 14.76 -0.05 -21.48
C TYR A 32 15.05 -0.61 -20.08
N GLY A 33 16.30 -0.62 -19.70
CA GLY A 33 16.74 -1.08 -18.38
C GLY A 33 17.90 -2.07 -18.48
N GLU A 34 18.32 -2.59 -17.35
CA GLU A 34 19.46 -3.49 -17.23
C GLU A 34 19.16 -4.92 -17.67
N ARG A 35 17.88 -5.30 -17.70
CA ARG A 35 17.43 -6.65 -18.04
C ARG A 35 16.75 -6.67 -19.40
N ALA A 36 17.12 -7.66 -20.22
CA ALA A 36 16.45 -7.89 -21.50
C ALA A 36 15.06 -8.52 -21.32
N GLU A 37 14.86 -9.26 -20.25
CA GLU A 37 13.61 -9.95 -19.92
C GLU A 37 13.39 -9.93 -18.41
N VAL A 38 12.13 -9.76 -18.00
CA VAL A 38 11.71 -9.80 -16.60
C VAL A 38 10.61 -10.85 -16.44
N ARG A 39 10.84 -11.82 -15.57
CA ARG A 39 9.80 -12.80 -15.21
C ARG A 39 8.89 -12.23 -14.15
N ASP A 40 7.59 -12.24 -14.41
CA ASP A 40 6.53 -11.82 -13.50
C ASP A 40 5.81 -13.07 -13.00
N CYS A 41 6.29 -13.63 -11.87
CA CYS A 41 5.79 -14.88 -11.31
C CYS A 41 5.28 -14.67 -9.89
N TYR A 42 3.96 -14.76 -9.71
CA TYR A 42 3.32 -14.54 -8.42
C TYR A 42 2.06 -15.38 -8.21
N ASN A 43 1.69 -15.54 -6.95
CA ASN A 43 0.34 -15.91 -6.55
C ASN A 43 -0.39 -14.65 -6.10
N GLU A 44 -1.63 -14.47 -6.58
CA GLU A 44 -2.44 -13.31 -6.23
C GLU A 44 -3.73 -13.74 -5.53
N MET A 45 -4.10 -12.95 -4.52
CA MET A 45 -5.38 -13.05 -3.84
C MET A 45 -6.07 -11.69 -3.86
N THR A 46 -7.33 -11.67 -4.26
CA THR A 46 -8.19 -10.48 -4.17
C THR A 46 -9.23 -10.69 -3.09
N LEU A 47 -9.13 -9.92 -2.02
CA LEU A 47 -10.11 -9.86 -0.95
C LEU A 47 -11.14 -8.78 -1.28
N LYS A 48 -12.42 -9.16 -1.44
CA LYS A 48 -13.50 -8.22 -1.77
C LYS A 48 -14.27 -7.83 -0.52
N PHE A 49 -14.29 -6.55 -0.23
CA PHE A 49 -14.96 -6.01 0.94
C PHE A 49 -16.11 -5.12 0.55
N ARG A 50 -17.13 -5.13 1.41
CA ARG A 50 -18.25 -4.20 1.37
C ARG A 50 -18.42 -3.50 2.71
N LYS A 51 -18.68 -2.21 2.66
CA LYS A 51 -19.12 -1.41 3.80
C LYS A 51 -20.56 -0.98 3.60
N GLY A 52 -21.35 -1.01 4.67
CA GLY A 52 -22.75 -0.63 4.66
C GLY A 52 -23.70 -1.83 4.67
N GLU A 53 -24.98 -1.53 4.89
CA GLU A 53 -26.06 -2.52 4.96
C GLU A 53 -27.05 -2.31 3.81
N GLY A 54 -27.58 -3.42 3.31
CA GLY A 54 -28.61 -3.42 2.28
C GLY A 54 -28.09 -3.26 0.85
N GLN A 55 -29.02 -3.10 -0.07
CA GLN A 55 -28.74 -3.01 -1.52
C GLN A 55 -28.54 -1.57 -2.01
N GLY A 56 -28.56 -0.60 -1.12
CA GLY A 56 -28.34 0.80 -1.47
C GLY A 56 -29.50 1.49 -2.18
N MET A 57 -30.62 0.81 -2.37
CA MET A 57 -31.84 1.41 -2.93
C MET A 57 -32.74 1.94 -1.82
N THR A 58 -33.21 3.15 -1.99
CA THR A 58 -34.23 3.79 -1.14
C THR A 58 -35.42 4.21 -2.02
N GLU A 59 -36.55 4.63 -1.43
CA GLU A 59 -37.70 5.16 -2.18
C GLU A 59 -37.32 6.33 -3.10
N GLY A 60 -36.23 7.05 -2.79
CA GLY A 60 -35.70 8.16 -3.59
C GLY A 60 -34.60 7.76 -4.58
N GLY A 61 -34.28 6.47 -4.75
CA GLY A 61 -33.25 5.96 -5.62
C GLY A 61 -32.05 5.37 -4.86
N TYR A 62 -30.93 5.20 -5.55
CA TYR A 62 -29.72 4.58 -5.02
C TYR A 62 -29.03 5.48 -3.97
N ASP A 63 -28.91 5.02 -2.73
CA ASP A 63 -28.16 5.70 -1.70
C ASP A 63 -26.69 5.24 -1.71
N LYS A 64 -25.82 6.04 -2.32
CA LYS A 64 -24.39 5.78 -2.43
C LYS A 64 -23.70 5.58 -1.08
N ARG A 65 -24.27 6.12 0.00
CA ARG A 65 -23.70 6.05 1.36
C ARG A 65 -23.84 4.67 2.01
N LYS A 66 -24.65 3.78 1.44
CA LYS A 66 -25.00 2.49 2.03
C LYS A 66 -24.24 1.30 1.45
N ASN A 67 -23.54 1.49 0.33
CA ASN A 67 -22.77 0.41 -0.31
C ASN A 67 -21.46 0.93 -0.87
N TYR A 68 -20.40 0.72 -0.12
CA TYR A 68 -19.04 0.99 -0.55
C TYR A 68 -18.32 -0.33 -0.77
N PHE A 69 -17.62 -0.42 -1.88
CA PHE A 69 -16.81 -1.58 -2.23
C PHE A 69 -15.35 -1.19 -2.26
N MET A 70 -14.52 -2.02 -1.64
CA MET A 70 -13.08 -1.91 -1.71
C MET A 70 -12.49 -3.30 -1.76
N ASN A 71 -11.55 -3.52 -2.66
CA ASN A 71 -10.80 -4.76 -2.71
C ASN A 71 -9.38 -4.51 -2.20
N ILE A 72 -8.80 -5.51 -1.55
CA ILE A 72 -7.37 -5.56 -1.28
C ILE A 72 -6.79 -6.64 -2.18
N ILE A 73 -5.90 -6.25 -3.08
CA ILE A 73 -5.21 -7.18 -3.98
C ILE A 73 -3.83 -7.41 -3.40
N VAL A 74 -3.49 -8.67 -3.15
CA VAL A 74 -2.22 -9.09 -2.56
C VAL A 74 -1.51 -10.02 -3.54
N ARG A 75 -0.23 -9.76 -3.80
CA ARG A 75 0.66 -10.62 -4.58
C ARG A 75 1.79 -11.13 -3.72
N ALA A 76 2.07 -12.42 -3.82
CA ALA A 76 3.22 -13.06 -3.19
C ALA A 76 4.20 -13.51 -4.29
N TYR A 77 5.41 -12.99 -4.20
CA TYR A 77 6.59 -13.33 -5.01
C TYR A 77 7.58 -14.10 -4.13
N ASN A 78 8.59 -14.71 -4.73
CA ASN A 78 9.68 -15.31 -3.96
C ASN A 78 10.48 -14.26 -3.17
N GLU A 79 10.53 -13.04 -3.66
CA GLU A 79 11.33 -11.93 -3.14
C GLU A 79 10.56 -11.05 -2.14
N GLY A 80 9.25 -11.23 -2.04
CA GLY A 80 8.46 -10.39 -1.16
C GLY A 80 6.97 -10.43 -1.43
N VAL A 81 6.28 -9.46 -0.86
CA VAL A 81 4.83 -9.31 -0.97
C VAL A 81 4.49 -7.90 -1.41
N ALA A 82 3.50 -7.78 -2.28
CA ALA A 82 2.92 -6.48 -2.63
C ALA A 82 1.42 -6.49 -2.41
N PHE A 83 0.85 -5.36 -1.99
CA PHE A 83 -0.59 -5.20 -1.92
C PHE A 83 -1.00 -3.80 -2.34
N ARG A 84 -2.25 -3.66 -2.78
CA ARG A 84 -2.88 -2.38 -3.11
C ARG A 84 -4.36 -2.38 -2.79
N TYR A 85 -4.92 -1.19 -2.67
CA TYR A 85 -6.35 -0.99 -2.58
C TYR A 85 -6.91 -0.77 -3.98
N HIS A 86 -8.04 -1.40 -4.25
CA HIS A 86 -8.77 -1.24 -5.51
C HIS A 86 -10.22 -0.85 -5.19
N PHE A 87 -10.64 0.25 -5.77
CA PHE A 87 -12.02 0.73 -5.71
C PHE A 87 -12.70 0.29 -7.01
N PRO A 88 -13.54 -0.75 -6.98
CA PRO A 88 -14.14 -1.29 -8.18
C PRO A 88 -15.16 -0.34 -8.78
N GLU A 89 -15.49 -0.54 -10.04
CA GLU A 89 -16.57 0.18 -10.69
C GLU A 89 -17.89 -0.10 -9.96
N THR A 90 -18.60 0.95 -9.65
CA THR A 90 -19.97 0.89 -9.17
C THR A 90 -20.85 1.60 -10.18
N THR A 91 -22.12 1.20 -10.29
CA THR A 91 -23.09 1.72 -11.26
C THR A 91 -23.23 3.26 -11.29
N ASN A 92 -22.58 3.96 -10.36
CA ASN A 92 -22.70 5.41 -10.20
C ASN A 92 -21.38 6.19 -10.21
N GLY A 93 -20.25 5.59 -10.61
CA GLY A 93 -18.95 6.23 -10.55
C GLY A 93 -18.75 6.99 -9.23
N LEU A 94 -17.88 6.52 -8.37
CA LEU A 94 -17.67 7.15 -7.08
C LEU A 94 -16.47 8.10 -7.19
N PHE A 95 -16.72 9.38 -6.96
CA PHE A 95 -15.66 10.34 -6.71
C PHE A 95 -15.20 10.22 -5.26
N LEU A 96 -13.92 9.98 -5.04
CA LEU A 96 -13.33 9.83 -3.72
C LEU A 96 -12.22 10.85 -3.51
N HIS A 97 -12.32 11.60 -2.43
CA HIS A 97 -11.24 12.44 -1.93
C HIS A 97 -10.50 11.71 -0.82
N ILE A 98 -9.29 11.23 -1.11
CA ILE A 98 -8.46 10.46 -0.18
C ILE A 98 -7.51 11.44 0.51
N THR A 99 -7.64 11.59 1.82
CA THR A 99 -6.82 12.49 2.61
C THR A 99 -5.64 11.80 3.29
N GLY A 100 -5.61 10.47 3.27
CA GLY A 100 -4.53 9.68 3.87
C GLY A 100 -4.81 8.18 3.81
N GLU A 101 -3.83 7.41 4.19
CA GLU A 101 -3.90 5.95 4.35
C GLU A 101 -3.55 5.57 5.79
N ARG A 102 -4.23 4.54 6.31
CA ARG A 102 -3.90 3.93 7.59
C ARG A 102 -3.10 2.63 7.44
N THR A 103 -2.37 2.52 6.35
CA THR A 103 -1.45 1.41 6.09
C THR A 103 -0.31 1.48 7.10
N SER A 104 -0.06 0.39 7.80
CA SER A 104 0.98 0.33 8.82
C SER A 104 1.79 -0.96 8.73
N PHE A 105 3.05 -0.87 9.15
CA PHE A 105 4.03 -1.95 9.13
C PHE A 105 4.69 -2.03 10.50
N THR A 106 4.42 -3.09 11.25
CA THR A 106 5.04 -3.32 12.56
C THR A 106 6.31 -4.12 12.39
N MET A 107 7.42 -3.59 12.88
CA MET A 107 8.74 -4.19 12.83
C MET A 107 9.14 -4.74 14.20
N PRO A 108 10.03 -5.75 14.26
CA PRO A 108 10.62 -6.19 15.52
C PRO A 108 11.31 -5.02 16.25
N GLU A 109 11.24 -5.04 17.57
CA GLU A 109 11.99 -4.10 18.40
C GLU A 109 13.50 -4.21 18.12
N GLY A 110 14.21 -3.09 18.08
CA GLY A 110 15.64 -3.05 17.72
C GLY A 110 15.91 -2.92 16.22
N THR A 111 14.87 -2.85 15.38
CA THR A 111 15.05 -2.62 13.94
C THR A 111 15.76 -1.28 13.69
N MET A 112 16.76 -1.31 12.82
CA MET A 112 17.51 -0.16 12.34
C MET A 112 17.07 0.17 10.90
N ALA A 113 16.86 1.45 10.60
CA ALA A 113 16.45 1.89 9.27
C ALA A 113 17.46 2.86 8.66
N TYR A 114 17.68 2.73 7.36
CA TYR A 114 18.38 3.73 6.57
C TYR A 114 17.44 4.90 6.30
N TYR A 115 17.42 5.83 7.23
CA TYR A 115 16.54 6.99 7.24
C TYR A 115 17.00 8.05 6.25
N GLU A 116 16.07 8.57 5.47
CA GLU A 116 16.26 9.71 4.58
C GLU A 116 15.06 10.66 4.68
N ARG A 117 15.28 11.89 5.03
CA ARG A 117 14.22 12.86 5.31
C ARG A 117 13.56 13.42 4.04
N TRP A 118 14.31 13.58 2.97
CA TRP A 118 13.88 14.11 1.67
C TRP A 118 14.71 13.51 0.54
N ALA A 119 14.14 13.49 -0.66
CA ALA A 119 14.69 12.84 -1.88
C ALA A 119 16.05 13.36 -2.32
N GLN A 120 16.99 13.67 -1.70
CA GLN A 120 18.37 14.10 -1.93
C GLN A 120 19.09 14.35 -0.58
N GLY A 121 18.44 13.88 0.48
CA GLY A 121 18.99 13.98 1.82
C GLY A 121 20.08 12.94 2.08
N PRO A 122 20.88 13.15 3.11
CA PRO A 122 21.84 12.14 3.52
C PRO A 122 21.14 10.95 4.15
N TYR A 123 21.55 9.74 3.76
CA TYR A 123 21.15 8.53 4.45
C TYR A 123 21.84 8.40 5.80
N GLY A 124 21.07 8.00 6.81
CA GLY A 124 21.60 7.71 8.13
C GLY A 124 20.98 6.45 8.70
N LEU A 125 21.80 5.51 9.19
CA LEU A 125 21.32 4.33 9.88
C LEU A 125 20.88 4.73 11.29
N ARG A 126 19.59 4.61 11.58
CA ARG A 126 18.97 5.01 12.85
C ARG A 126 18.03 3.94 13.39
N PRO A 127 17.95 3.77 14.71
CA PRO A 127 16.89 2.92 15.29
C PRO A 127 15.53 3.55 15.02
N LEU A 128 14.51 2.73 14.75
CA LEU A 128 13.14 3.24 14.55
C LEU A 128 12.68 4.07 15.77
N SER A 129 13.02 3.66 16.97
CA SER A 129 12.68 4.39 18.21
C SER A 129 13.25 5.81 18.29
N GLY A 130 14.22 6.15 17.45
CA GLY A 130 14.89 7.46 17.45
C GLY A 130 14.32 8.51 16.50
N TRP A 131 13.24 8.20 15.74
CA TRP A 131 12.73 9.12 14.72
C TRP A 131 11.89 10.27 15.28
N GLY A 132 11.23 10.07 16.42
CA GLY A 132 10.30 11.07 16.97
C GLY A 132 9.13 11.32 16.00
N LYS A 133 8.94 12.59 15.61
CA LYS A 133 7.89 13.02 14.67
C LYS A 133 8.38 13.15 13.22
N GLU A 134 9.60 12.74 12.94
CA GLU A 134 10.17 12.84 11.59
C GLU A 134 9.59 11.78 10.66
N GLU A 135 9.62 12.07 9.36
CA GLU A 135 9.18 11.16 8.30
C GLU A 135 10.37 10.78 7.43
N SER A 136 10.39 9.52 6.95
CA SER A 136 11.38 9.03 6.00
C SER A 136 10.78 8.86 4.62
N GLU A 137 11.58 9.13 3.61
CA GLU A 137 11.27 8.80 2.22
C GLU A 137 11.34 7.30 1.97
N ARG A 138 10.96 6.90 0.78
CA ARG A 138 11.09 5.55 0.23
C ARG A 138 12.09 5.53 -0.93
N PRO A 139 12.74 4.40 -1.23
CA PRO A 139 12.62 3.12 -0.53
C PRO A 139 13.18 3.20 0.90
N LEU A 140 12.49 2.59 1.86
CA LEU A 140 12.96 2.51 3.23
C LEU A 140 13.56 1.13 3.49
N THR A 141 14.87 1.05 3.54
CA THR A 141 15.59 -0.18 3.83
C THR A 141 15.88 -0.30 5.32
N MET A 142 15.61 -1.45 5.88
CA MET A 142 15.74 -1.73 7.32
C MET A 142 16.55 -3.01 7.56
N LYS A 143 17.28 -3.00 8.66
CA LYS A 143 17.97 -4.19 9.21
C LYS A 143 17.21 -4.65 10.44
N LEU A 144 16.73 -5.87 10.42
CA LEU A 144 16.03 -6.51 11.52
C LEU A 144 17.03 -7.11 12.50
N PRO A 145 16.66 -7.32 13.78
CA PRO A 145 17.56 -7.90 14.79
C PRO A 145 18.01 -9.34 14.48
N ASP A 146 17.24 -10.09 13.72
CA ASP A 146 17.55 -11.45 13.27
C ASP A 146 18.51 -11.51 12.06
N GLY A 147 18.90 -10.35 11.53
CA GLY A 147 19.81 -10.22 10.40
C GLY A 147 19.13 -10.06 9.04
N LEU A 148 17.81 -10.22 8.96
CA LEU A 148 17.08 -9.96 7.71
C LEU A 148 17.15 -8.48 7.32
N THR A 149 17.19 -8.24 6.02
CA THR A 149 17.02 -6.92 5.43
C THR A 149 15.65 -6.82 4.79
N VAL A 150 14.89 -5.80 5.16
CA VAL A 150 13.56 -5.53 4.62
C VAL A 150 13.56 -4.17 3.93
N ALA A 151 12.91 -4.06 2.78
CA ALA A 151 12.69 -2.79 2.11
C ALA A 151 11.18 -2.55 1.89
N LEU A 152 10.73 -1.35 2.23
CA LEU A 152 9.39 -0.87 1.94
C LEU A 152 9.44 0.10 0.77
N LEU A 153 8.62 -0.15 -0.25
CA LEU A 153 8.60 0.62 -1.51
C LEU A 153 7.17 0.84 -1.99
N GLU A 154 7.07 1.64 -3.05
CA GLU A 154 5.85 1.82 -3.86
C GLU A 154 6.16 1.45 -5.31
N ALA A 155 5.16 0.90 -6.01
CA ALA A 155 5.24 0.63 -7.44
C ALA A 155 3.93 1.01 -8.15
N GLU A 156 4.00 1.24 -9.46
CA GLU A 156 2.87 1.63 -10.31
C GLU A 156 2.17 2.89 -9.78
N MET A 157 2.96 3.95 -9.52
CA MET A 157 2.44 5.22 -9.05
C MET A 157 1.91 6.05 -10.23
N VAL A 158 0.61 5.97 -10.47
CA VAL A 158 -0.09 6.70 -11.52
C VAL A 158 -1.21 7.52 -10.89
N ASP A 159 -1.18 8.83 -11.09
CA ASP A 159 -2.20 9.77 -10.59
C ASP A 159 -2.53 9.60 -9.09
N TYR A 160 -1.51 9.39 -8.27
CA TYR A 160 -1.64 9.22 -6.84
C TYR A 160 -0.54 9.94 -6.06
N ALA A 161 -0.81 10.28 -4.80
CA ALA A 161 0.19 10.89 -3.94
C ALA A 161 1.23 9.85 -3.50
N ARG A 162 2.50 10.23 -3.53
CA ARG A 162 3.56 9.41 -2.96
C ARG A 162 3.43 9.30 -1.45
N GLY A 163 3.81 8.16 -0.90
CA GLY A 163 3.87 7.92 0.53
C GLY A 163 5.24 8.22 1.11
N LYS A 164 5.25 8.56 2.38
CA LYS A 164 6.38 8.54 3.30
C LYS A 164 6.07 7.63 4.46
N PHE A 165 7.05 7.37 5.30
CA PHE A 165 6.89 6.57 6.50
C PHE A 165 7.14 7.43 7.73
N ARG A 166 6.23 7.38 8.69
CA ARG A 166 6.38 7.96 10.03
C ARG A 166 6.17 6.90 11.09
N LEU A 167 6.67 7.13 12.28
CA LEU A 167 6.33 6.27 13.42
C LEU A 167 4.89 6.51 13.89
N SER A 168 4.21 5.43 14.19
CA SER A 168 2.91 5.48 14.87
C SER A 168 3.04 6.11 16.25
N ALA A 169 2.13 7.02 16.57
CA ALA A 169 2.04 7.58 17.91
C ALA A 169 1.41 6.60 18.92
N GLU A 170 0.70 5.58 18.43
CA GLU A 170 -0.10 4.66 19.24
C GLU A 170 0.55 3.29 19.41
N LYS A 171 1.34 2.86 18.41
CA LYS A 171 1.89 1.49 18.35
C LYS A 171 3.42 1.55 18.29
N PRO A 172 4.12 0.89 19.25
CA PRO A 172 5.57 0.83 19.23
C PRO A 172 6.08 0.13 17.96
N SER A 173 7.27 0.50 17.51
CA SER A 173 7.98 -0.10 16.35
C SER A 173 7.12 -0.23 15.08
N THR A 174 6.11 0.61 14.94
CA THR A 174 5.16 0.59 13.82
C THR A 174 5.33 1.82 12.95
N LEU A 175 5.56 1.59 11.68
CA LEU A 175 5.57 2.61 10.63
C LEU A 175 4.16 2.77 10.07
N GLU A 176 3.74 4.00 9.84
CA GLU A 176 2.50 4.36 9.14
C GLU A 176 2.82 5.07 7.84
N THR A 177 2.03 4.80 6.81
CA THR A 177 2.11 5.56 5.57
C THR A 177 1.55 6.97 5.78
N SER A 178 2.33 7.96 5.39
CA SER A 178 1.93 9.37 5.34
C SER A 178 1.92 9.82 3.88
N LEU A 179 0.75 10.17 3.34
CA LEU A 179 0.64 10.67 1.96
C LEU A 179 1.15 12.11 1.89
N TYR A 180 1.88 12.43 0.83
CA TYR A 180 2.45 13.78 0.62
C TYR A 180 1.37 14.84 0.38
N SER A 181 0.25 14.44 -0.21
CA SER A 181 -0.93 15.27 -0.45
C SER A 181 -2.20 14.43 -0.44
N SER A 182 -3.36 15.06 -0.38
CA SER A 182 -4.62 14.41 -0.71
C SER A 182 -4.69 14.08 -2.21
N VAL A 183 -5.55 13.14 -2.57
CA VAL A 183 -5.75 12.67 -3.95
C VAL A 183 -7.24 12.56 -4.25
N ASP A 184 -7.61 13.03 -5.44
CA ASP A 184 -8.95 12.87 -5.98
C ASP A 184 -8.94 11.75 -7.01
N ILE A 185 -9.78 10.75 -6.82
CA ILE A 185 -9.91 9.60 -7.73
C ILE A 185 -11.38 9.37 -8.10
N ILE A 186 -11.57 8.75 -9.26
CA ILE A 186 -12.88 8.26 -9.71
C ILE A 186 -12.77 6.75 -9.91
N SER A 187 -13.70 5.98 -9.33
CA SER A 187 -13.72 4.52 -9.54
C SER A 187 -14.12 4.16 -11.00
N PRO A 188 -13.58 3.06 -11.59
CA PRO A 188 -12.65 2.12 -10.95
C PRO A 188 -11.24 2.70 -10.82
N TYR A 189 -10.59 2.47 -9.70
CA TYR A 189 -9.24 2.96 -9.46
C TYR A 189 -8.44 2.00 -8.56
N SER A 190 -7.14 1.84 -8.84
CA SER A 190 -6.21 1.12 -7.97
C SER A 190 -5.14 2.06 -7.44
N THR A 191 -4.87 2.02 -6.14
CA THR A 191 -3.73 2.74 -5.56
C THR A 191 -2.41 2.14 -6.05
N PRO A 192 -1.28 2.83 -5.92
CA PRO A 192 0.03 2.22 -6.06
C PRO A 192 0.18 0.98 -5.17
N TRP A 193 1.02 0.05 -5.60
CA TRP A 193 1.40 -1.08 -4.79
C TRP A 193 2.23 -0.63 -3.59
N ARG A 194 1.94 -1.21 -2.44
CA ARG A 194 2.78 -1.19 -1.25
C ARG A 194 3.60 -2.47 -1.28
N VAL A 195 4.90 -2.32 -1.45
CA VAL A 195 5.82 -3.44 -1.69
C VAL A 195 6.67 -3.66 -0.45
N ILE A 196 6.78 -4.91 -0.05
CA ILE A 196 7.62 -5.37 1.05
C ILE A 196 8.56 -6.42 0.48
N MET A 197 9.84 -6.10 0.41
CA MET A 197 10.89 -7.05 0.02
C MET A 197 11.64 -7.50 1.26
N ALA A 198 12.05 -8.78 1.29
CA ALA A 198 12.83 -9.33 2.39
C ALA A 198 13.94 -10.23 1.86
N THR A 199 15.16 -10.05 2.37
CA THR A 199 16.34 -10.79 1.94
C THR A 199 17.26 -11.08 3.11
N GLU A 200 18.05 -12.14 3.01
CA GLU A 200 19.13 -12.44 3.98
C GLU A 200 20.34 -11.49 3.78
N ARG A 201 20.62 -11.12 2.53
CA ARG A 201 21.76 -10.24 2.20
C ARG A 201 21.24 -8.95 1.53
N PRO A 202 21.66 -7.76 2.02
CA PRO A 202 21.20 -6.48 1.45
C PRO A 202 21.43 -6.37 -0.07
N VAL A 203 22.50 -6.97 -0.59
CA VAL A 203 22.84 -6.93 -2.02
C VAL A 203 21.77 -7.61 -2.89
N ASP A 204 21.03 -8.57 -2.35
CA ASP A 204 20.02 -9.30 -3.10
C ASP A 204 18.80 -8.42 -3.43
N LEU A 205 18.59 -7.31 -2.70
CA LEU A 205 17.56 -6.32 -3.05
C LEU A 205 17.75 -5.73 -4.46
N ILE A 206 19.01 -5.63 -4.93
CA ILE A 206 19.32 -5.11 -6.26
C ILE A 206 18.85 -6.06 -7.36
N ASN A 207 18.82 -7.37 -7.06
CA ASN A 207 18.46 -8.40 -8.03
C ASN A 207 16.97 -8.75 -8.03
N HIS A 208 16.22 -8.24 -7.06
CA HIS A 208 14.81 -8.59 -6.83
C HIS A 208 13.83 -7.54 -7.37
N ASN A 209 14.28 -6.64 -8.22
CA ASN A 209 13.44 -5.60 -8.84
C ASN A 209 13.08 -5.90 -10.29
#